data_9c38ab7e7a42b116c574b5f1467233a2
#
_entry.id   9c38ab7e7a42b116c574b5f1467233a2
#
_cell.length_a   1.000
_cell.length_b   1.000
_cell.length_c   1.000
_cell.angle_alpha   90.00
_cell.angle_beta   90.00
_cell.angle_gamma   90.00
#
_symmetry.space_group_name_H-M   'P 1'
#
loop_
_entity.id
_entity.type
_entity.pdbx_description
1 polymer ?
#
loop_
_entity_poly.entity_id
_entity_poly.type
_entity_poly.pdbx_seq_one_letter_code
_entity_poly.pdbx_strand_id
1 'polypeptide(L)'
;MKFLSLGSWVMGLMLAISPAGMALDAARKEQIGRKIWQNECGGSVTGLTTWNAGEEFPSLGIGHFIWYPAGFHGRFDESWPSFVSYAKSKGAKLPEVALERYSPWTSKAQFQREFNSPRLSSLRKWLAANIGVQTDFIIARSRAALPKMLAAAPDSERKRIEANYHKVATTPQGTYALIDYVNFKGDGCSKAERYNGRGWGLLQVLGEMRDVPSGPSAAKEFAASAKRVLSRRIANSPPERGEKRWEPGWHNRCDTYGRPL
;
A
#
# COMPACT_ATOMS: atom_id res chain seq x y z
N MET A 1 63.51 -26.24 -23.48
CA MET A 1 63.00 -25.68 -22.22
C MET A 1 61.76 -24.88 -22.56
N LYS A 2 60.57 -25.42 -22.23
CA LYS A 2 59.25 -24.75 -22.45
C LYS A 2 58.75 -24.36 -21.07
N PHE A 3 58.57 -23.06 -20.81
CA PHE A 3 57.95 -22.55 -19.61
C PHE A 3 56.45 -22.57 -19.78
N LEU A 4 55.74 -23.32 -18.94
CA LEU A 4 54.30 -23.30 -18.81
C LEU A 4 53.93 -22.19 -17.82
N SER A 5 53.15 -21.23 -18.28
CA SER A 5 52.52 -20.17 -17.47
C SER A 5 51.23 -20.73 -16.87
N LEU A 6 51.17 -20.85 -15.54
CA LEU A 6 49.92 -21.11 -14.81
C LEU A 6 49.16 -19.79 -14.68
N GLY A 7 48.06 -19.66 -15.40
CA GLY A 7 47.09 -18.60 -15.20
C GLY A 7 46.17 -18.92 -14.00
N SER A 8 46.30 -18.16 -12.91
CA SER A 8 45.37 -18.22 -11.77
C SER A 8 44.03 -17.59 -12.12
N TRP A 9 42.99 -18.41 -12.23
CA TRP A 9 41.62 -17.96 -12.30
C TRP A 9 41.12 -17.60 -10.88
N VAL A 10 41.01 -16.32 -10.58
CA VAL A 10 40.28 -15.84 -9.40
C VAL A 10 38.80 -15.90 -9.72
N MET A 11 38.12 -16.93 -9.24
CA MET A 11 36.69 -17.08 -9.30
C MET A 11 36.07 -16.15 -8.25
N GLY A 12 35.67 -14.96 -8.67
CA GLY A 12 34.94 -14.01 -7.83
C GLY A 12 33.60 -14.62 -7.37
N LEU A 13 33.54 -14.96 -6.09
CA LEU A 13 32.32 -15.39 -5.44
C LEU A 13 31.36 -14.16 -5.37
N MET A 14 30.47 -14.04 -6.36
CA MET A 14 29.32 -13.11 -6.24
C MET A 14 28.44 -13.65 -5.13
N LEU A 15 28.57 -13.11 -3.93
CA LEU A 15 27.57 -13.22 -2.88
C LEU A 15 26.27 -12.60 -3.41
N ALA A 16 25.35 -13.45 -3.85
CA ALA A 16 23.97 -13.05 -4.09
C ALA A 16 23.42 -12.58 -2.73
N ILE A 17 23.36 -11.26 -2.54
CA ILE A 17 22.64 -10.66 -1.41
C ILE A 17 21.16 -10.97 -1.67
N SER A 18 20.67 -12.06 -1.07
CA SER A 18 19.23 -12.31 -0.98
C SER A 18 18.55 -11.07 -0.43
N PRO A 19 17.37 -10.71 -0.92
CA PRO A 19 16.60 -9.59 -0.38
C PRO A 19 16.04 -9.97 1.00
N ALA A 20 16.92 -10.04 1.99
CA ALA A 20 16.59 -10.37 3.39
C ALA A 20 15.76 -9.27 4.09
N GLY A 21 15.45 -8.16 3.40
CA GLY A 21 14.85 -6.98 4.02
C GLY A 21 13.37 -7.08 4.37
N MET A 22 12.62 -8.13 4.00
CA MET A 22 11.17 -8.20 4.26
C MET A 22 10.68 -9.58 4.74
N ALA A 23 11.53 -10.38 5.38
CA ALA A 23 11.06 -11.55 6.09
C ALA A 23 10.35 -11.09 7.38
N LEU A 24 9.01 -10.93 7.31
CA LEU A 24 8.19 -10.56 8.45
C LEU A 24 7.74 -11.84 9.16
N ASP A 25 8.07 -11.96 10.44
CA ASP A 25 7.51 -12.98 11.31
C ASP A 25 6.02 -12.73 11.58
N ALA A 26 5.33 -13.71 12.16
CA ALA A 26 3.88 -13.64 12.43
C ALA A 26 3.53 -12.46 13.34
N ALA A 27 4.33 -12.19 14.38
CA ALA A 27 4.09 -11.11 15.32
C ALA A 27 4.21 -9.73 14.64
N ARG A 28 5.20 -9.58 13.77
CA ARG A 28 5.40 -8.33 13.01
C ARG A 28 4.27 -8.10 12.00
N LYS A 29 3.82 -9.14 11.32
CA LYS A 29 2.67 -9.04 10.41
C LYS A 29 1.41 -8.63 11.17
N GLU A 30 1.16 -9.22 12.33
CA GLU A 30 0.02 -8.85 13.17
C GLU A 30 0.10 -7.38 13.61
N GLN A 31 1.27 -6.92 14.05
CA GLN A 31 1.49 -5.54 14.45
C GLN A 31 1.22 -4.56 13.29
N ILE A 32 1.71 -4.86 12.08
CA ILE A 32 1.46 -4.09 10.87
C ILE A 32 -0.04 -4.07 10.55
N GLY A 33 -0.71 -5.21 10.57
CA GLY A 33 -2.14 -5.31 10.30
C GLY A 33 -2.99 -4.49 11.26
N ARG A 34 -2.69 -4.56 12.57
CA ARG A 34 -3.35 -3.72 13.59
C ARG A 34 -3.12 -2.23 13.34
N LYS A 35 -1.91 -1.83 12.95
CA LYS A 35 -1.59 -0.43 12.66
C LYS A 35 -2.34 0.08 11.44
N ILE A 36 -2.43 -0.71 10.38
CA ILE A 36 -3.20 -0.38 9.18
C ILE A 36 -4.69 -0.27 9.55
N TRP A 37 -5.23 -1.22 10.28
CA TRP A 37 -6.62 -1.18 10.76
C TRP A 37 -6.90 0.08 11.59
N GLN A 38 -6.00 0.45 12.49
CA GLN A 38 -6.11 1.70 13.25
C GLN A 38 -6.13 2.92 12.32
N ASN A 39 -5.26 2.97 11.33
CA ASN A 39 -5.16 4.11 10.41
C ASN A 39 -6.38 4.26 9.49
N GLU A 40 -6.94 3.14 9.00
CA GLU A 40 -8.03 3.17 8.01
C GLU A 40 -9.41 3.17 8.66
N CYS A 41 -9.58 2.46 9.77
CA CYS A 41 -10.89 2.17 10.35
C CYS A 41 -10.98 2.61 11.82
N GLY A 42 -10.00 3.32 12.37
CA GLY A 42 -9.94 3.64 13.80
C GLY A 42 -9.91 2.42 14.70
N GLY A 43 -9.51 1.24 14.18
CA GLY A 43 -9.54 -0.04 14.90
C GLY A 43 -10.95 -0.58 15.15
N SER A 44 -12.00 0.03 14.55
CA SER A 44 -13.38 -0.40 14.77
C SER A 44 -13.83 -1.47 13.78
N VAL A 45 -14.64 -2.42 14.26
CA VAL A 45 -15.25 -3.46 13.41
C VAL A 45 -16.23 -2.85 12.40
N THR A 46 -16.99 -1.84 12.80
CA THR A 46 -17.92 -1.13 11.93
C THR A 46 -17.23 -0.43 10.77
N GLY A 47 -16.01 0.07 10.99
CA GLY A 47 -15.17 0.69 9.97
C GLY A 47 -14.67 -0.26 8.88
N LEU A 48 -14.75 -1.60 9.08
CA LEU A 48 -14.39 -2.58 8.06
C LEU A 48 -15.34 -2.61 6.86
N THR A 49 -16.45 -1.92 6.92
CA THR A 49 -17.39 -1.78 5.80
C THR A 49 -17.87 -0.33 5.76
N THR A 50 -17.31 0.45 4.86
CA THR A 50 -17.57 1.89 4.76
C THR A 50 -17.95 2.29 3.33
N TRP A 51 -18.65 3.42 3.22
CA TRP A 51 -18.85 4.15 1.98
C TRP A 51 -18.56 5.62 2.27
N ASN A 52 -17.41 6.10 1.87
CA ASN A 52 -16.95 7.43 2.20
C ASN A 52 -17.79 8.53 1.54
N ALA A 53 -17.76 9.73 2.08
CA ALA A 53 -18.40 10.88 1.47
C ALA A 53 -17.66 11.26 0.18
N GLY A 54 -18.43 11.45 -0.91
CA GLY A 54 -17.89 11.80 -2.21
C GLY A 54 -17.29 10.64 -3.00
N GLU A 55 -17.51 9.40 -2.54
CA GLU A 55 -17.18 8.19 -3.29
C GLU A 55 -18.43 7.51 -3.84
N GLU A 56 -18.29 6.83 -4.98
CA GLU A 56 -19.36 6.11 -5.67
C GLU A 56 -19.23 4.59 -5.48
N PHE A 57 -18.53 4.16 -4.42
CA PHE A 57 -18.23 2.77 -4.14
C PHE A 57 -17.95 2.53 -2.65
N PRO A 58 -18.20 1.31 -2.14
CA PRO A 58 -17.80 0.93 -0.80
C PRO A 58 -16.30 0.59 -0.75
N SER A 59 -15.73 0.81 0.44
CA SER A 59 -14.38 0.42 0.82
C SER A 59 -14.45 -0.58 1.97
N LEU A 60 -13.77 -1.72 1.82
CA LEU A 60 -13.93 -2.88 2.67
C LEU A 60 -12.62 -3.36 3.31
N GLY A 61 -12.72 -3.92 4.51
CA GLY A 61 -11.58 -4.48 5.23
C GLY A 61 -10.59 -3.44 5.74
N ILE A 62 -9.50 -3.93 6.35
CA ILE A 62 -8.45 -3.07 6.93
C ILE A 62 -7.68 -2.28 5.89
N GLY A 63 -7.71 -2.70 4.63
CA GLY A 63 -7.03 -2.02 3.52
C GLY A 63 -7.94 -1.09 2.73
N HIS A 64 -9.18 -0.88 3.16
CA HIS A 64 -10.19 -0.13 2.40
C HIS A 64 -10.25 -0.57 0.93
N PHE A 65 -10.35 -1.91 0.72
CA PHE A 65 -10.39 -2.49 -0.62
C PHE A 65 -11.59 -1.97 -1.40
N ILE A 66 -11.33 -1.34 -2.52
CA ILE A 66 -12.33 -0.72 -3.39
C ILE A 66 -13.09 -1.80 -4.14
N TRP A 67 -14.43 -1.70 -4.10
CA TRP A 67 -15.33 -2.62 -4.80
C TRP A 67 -16.36 -1.85 -5.62
N TYR A 68 -16.26 -1.90 -6.91
CA TYR A 68 -17.11 -1.11 -7.80
C TYR A 68 -18.47 -1.78 -8.04
N PRO A 69 -19.58 -0.98 -8.02
CA PRO A 69 -20.87 -1.40 -8.54
C PRO A 69 -20.80 -1.72 -10.04
N ALA A 70 -21.73 -2.53 -10.52
CA ALA A 70 -21.83 -2.84 -11.95
C ALA A 70 -21.99 -1.57 -12.79
N GLY A 71 -21.23 -1.48 -13.88
CA GLY A 71 -21.27 -0.32 -14.79
C GLY A 71 -20.51 0.92 -14.30
N PHE A 72 -19.97 0.92 -13.08
CA PHE A 72 -19.14 2.02 -12.58
C PHE A 72 -17.65 1.71 -12.81
N HIS A 73 -16.91 2.71 -13.29
CA HIS A 73 -15.46 2.67 -13.46
C HIS A 73 -14.85 3.95 -12.89
N GLY A 74 -14.25 3.86 -11.72
CA GLY A 74 -13.61 4.99 -11.06
C GLY A 74 -12.16 5.18 -11.50
N ARG A 75 -11.56 6.24 -11.00
CA ARG A 75 -10.14 6.59 -11.25
C ARG A 75 -9.13 5.73 -10.48
N PHE A 76 -9.58 5.04 -9.45
CA PHE A 76 -8.74 4.22 -8.59
C PHE A 76 -8.75 2.77 -9.06
N ASP A 77 -7.66 2.04 -8.82
CA ASP A 77 -7.62 0.61 -9.09
C ASP A 77 -8.57 -0.14 -8.16
N GLU A 78 -9.50 -0.90 -8.74
CA GLU A 78 -10.40 -1.77 -7.98
C GLU A 78 -9.58 -2.90 -7.32
N SER A 79 -9.62 -2.97 -5.99
CA SER A 79 -8.76 -3.90 -5.24
C SER A 79 -9.50 -5.08 -4.59
N TRP A 80 -10.83 -4.99 -4.44
CA TRP A 80 -11.62 -6.07 -3.84
C TRP A 80 -11.55 -7.40 -4.60
N PRO A 81 -11.73 -7.45 -5.94
CA PRO A 81 -11.64 -8.71 -6.69
C PRO A 81 -10.26 -9.38 -6.55
N SER A 82 -9.19 -8.57 -6.54
CA SER A 82 -7.83 -9.06 -6.34
C SER A 82 -7.63 -9.63 -4.94
N PHE A 83 -8.19 -8.97 -3.91
CA PHE A 83 -8.19 -9.47 -2.54
C PHE A 83 -8.96 -10.80 -2.43
N VAL A 84 -10.16 -10.89 -3.01
CA VAL A 84 -10.96 -12.13 -3.01
C VAL A 84 -10.20 -13.28 -3.67
N SER A 85 -9.58 -13.04 -4.82
CA SER A 85 -8.74 -14.03 -5.50
C SER A 85 -7.58 -14.50 -4.63
N TYR A 86 -6.88 -13.56 -3.98
CA TYR A 86 -5.80 -13.86 -3.05
C TYR A 86 -6.29 -14.68 -1.85
N ALA A 87 -7.38 -14.27 -1.22
CA ALA A 87 -7.93 -14.97 -0.06
C ALA A 87 -8.32 -16.41 -0.40
N LYS A 88 -8.96 -16.63 -1.57
CA LYS A 88 -9.26 -17.98 -2.10
C LYS A 88 -7.99 -18.81 -2.27
N SER A 89 -6.93 -18.24 -2.84
CA SER A 89 -5.65 -18.94 -3.03
C SER A 89 -4.98 -19.35 -1.71
N LYS A 90 -5.37 -18.71 -0.60
CA LYS A 90 -4.95 -19.06 0.76
C LYS A 90 -5.91 -19.99 1.50
N GLY A 91 -6.92 -20.52 0.81
CA GLY A 91 -7.90 -21.45 1.38
C GLY A 91 -8.95 -20.78 2.27
N ALA A 92 -9.08 -19.45 2.23
CA ALA A 92 -10.09 -18.75 3.01
C ALA A 92 -11.51 -19.04 2.49
N LYS A 93 -12.42 -19.35 3.41
CA LYS A 93 -13.86 -19.54 3.11
C LYS A 93 -14.53 -18.16 3.23
N LEU A 94 -14.84 -17.54 2.10
CA LEU A 94 -15.50 -16.24 2.06
C LEU A 94 -17.03 -16.38 2.13
N PRO A 95 -17.74 -15.38 2.72
CA PRO A 95 -19.20 -15.32 2.63
C PRO A 95 -19.64 -15.11 1.17
N GLU A 96 -20.84 -15.61 0.84
CA GLU A 96 -21.35 -15.62 -0.54
C GLU A 96 -21.30 -14.22 -1.19
N VAL A 97 -21.74 -13.20 -0.46
CA VAL A 97 -21.72 -11.82 -0.96
C VAL A 97 -20.32 -11.35 -1.40
N ALA A 98 -19.26 -11.83 -0.76
CA ALA A 98 -17.89 -11.46 -1.13
C ALA A 98 -17.44 -12.01 -2.48
N LEU A 99 -18.15 -13.01 -3.00
CA LEU A 99 -17.84 -13.71 -4.25
C LEU A 99 -18.45 -13.04 -5.48
N GLU A 100 -19.32 -12.06 -5.28
CA GLU A 100 -19.95 -11.33 -6.38
C GLU A 100 -18.90 -10.51 -7.14
N ARG A 101 -19.04 -10.45 -8.46
CA ARG A 101 -18.09 -9.73 -9.32
C ARG A 101 -18.13 -8.22 -9.06
N TYR A 102 -19.32 -7.69 -8.79
CA TYR A 102 -19.57 -6.28 -8.55
C TYR A 102 -20.17 -6.07 -7.17
N SER A 103 -19.96 -4.89 -6.59
CA SER A 103 -20.63 -4.51 -5.36
C SER A 103 -22.15 -4.61 -5.53
N PRO A 104 -22.85 -5.35 -4.64
CA PRO A 104 -24.32 -5.41 -4.69
C PRO A 104 -24.98 -4.11 -4.25
N TRP A 105 -24.23 -3.24 -3.60
CA TRP A 105 -24.72 -1.91 -3.21
C TRP A 105 -24.33 -0.91 -4.30
N THR A 106 -25.34 -0.26 -4.88
CA THR A 106 -25.17 0.66 -6.02
C THR A 106 -25.16 2.13 -5.60
N SER A 107 -25.44 2.40 -4.33
CA SER A 107 -25.41 3.76 -3.77
C SER A 107 -25.09 3.76 -2.27
N LYS A 108 -24.54 4.86 -1.79
CA LYS A 108 -24.29 5.07 -0.37
C LYS A 108 -25.56 4.96 0.47
N ALA A 109 -26.67 5.49 -0.03
CA ALA A 109 -27.96 5.42 0.66
C ALA A 109 -28.44 3.97 0.83
N GLN A 110 -28.31 3.12 -0.21
CA GLN A 110 -28.63 1.70 -0.12
C GLN A 110 -27.69 1.01 0.89
N PHE A 111 -26.39 1.24 0.79
CA PHE A 111 -25.39 0.67 1.69
C PHE A 111 -25.70 1.01 3.16
N GLN A 112 -26.08 2.25 3.45
CA GLN A 112 -26.45 2.69 4.79
C GLN A 112 -27.75 2.06 5.30
N ARG A 113 -28.79 1.94 4.45
CA ARG A 113 -30.04 1.24 4.83
C ARG A 113 -29.77 -0.22 5.17
N GLU A 114 -28.85 -0.86 4.45
CA GLU A 114 -28.51 -2.27 4.64
C GLU A 114 -27.37 -2.51 5.64
N PHE A 115 -26.91 -1.46 6.33
CA PHE A 115 -25.71 -1.55 7.19
C PHE A 115 -25.76 -2.68 8.22
N ASN A 116 -26.96 -2.95 8.77
CA ASN A 116 -27.20 -4.02 9.73
C ASN A 116 -27.90 -5.26 9.11
N SER A 117 -28.03 -5.32 7.78
CA SER A 117 -28.59 -6.49 7.11
C SER A 117 -27.73 -7.73 7.38
N PRO A 118 -28.30 -8.95 7.34
CA PRO A 118 -27.52 -10.18 7.45
C PRO A 118 -26.39 -10.25 6.44
N ARG A 119 -26.61 -9.76 5.22
CA ARG A 119 -25.64 -9.77 4.11
C ARG A 119 -24.40 -8.94 4.43
N LEU A 120 -24.57 -7.67 4.80
CA LEU A 120 -23.43 -6.79 5.11
C LEU A 120 -22.80 -7.13 6.48
N SER A 121 -23.61 -7.58 7.44
CA SER A 121 -23.12 -8.01 8.75
C SER A 121 -22.28 -9.28 8.68
N SER A 122 -22.63 -10.26 7.84
CA SER A 122 -21.82 -11.46 7.63
C SER A 122 -20.47 -11.13 7.01
N LEU A 123 -20.45 -10.22 6.01
CA LEU A 123 -19.21 -9.75 5.41
C LEU A 123 -18.31 -9.05 6.43
N ARG A 124 -18.89 -8.14 7.24
CA ARG A 124 -18.16 -7.42 8.28
C ARG A 124 -17.56 -8.34 9.35
N LYS A 125 -18.35 -9.30 9.81
CA LYS A 125 -17.88 -10.32 10.78
C LYS A 125 -16.75 -11.16 10.19
N TRP A 126 -16.86 -11.56 8.93
CA TRP A 126 -15.82 -12.31 8.25
C TRP A 126 -14.52 -11.48 8.14
N LEU A 127 -14.62 -10.23 7.73
CA LEU A 127 -13.46 -9.31 7.65
C LEU A 127 -12.78 -9.17 9.02
N ALA A 128 -13.55 -8.98 10.09
CA ALA A 128 -13.01 -8.88 11.45
C ALA A 128 -12.29 -10.16 11.91
N ALA A 129 -12.80 -11.33 11.53
CA ALA A 129 -12.21 -12.62 11.89
C ALA A 129 -10.98 -13.00 11.02
N ASN A 130 -10.75 -12.29 9.91
CA ASN A 130 -9.74 -12.64 8.92
C ASN A 130 -8.75 -11.47 8.66
N ILE A 131 -8.33 -10.75 9.70
CA ILE A 131 -7.35 -9.66 9.59
C ILE A 131 -6.02 -10.16 9.01
N GLY A 132 -5.58 -11.35 9.39
CA GLY A 132 -4.31 -11.93 8.95
C GLY A 132 -4.21 -12.05 7.43
N VAL A 133 -5.22 -12.61 6.76
CA VAL A 133 -5.21 -12.76 5.30
C VAL A 133 -5.28 -11.42 4.57
N GLN A 134 -5.95 -10.42 5.14
CA GLN A 134 -5.97 -9.06 4.62
C GLN A 134 -4.58 -8.41 4.73
N THR A 135 -3.92 -8.57 5.88
CA THR A 135 -2.55 -8.10 6.09
C THR A 135 -1.57 -8.75 5.11
N ASP A 136 -1.64 -10.07 4.94
CA ASP A 136 -0.78 -10.79 3.99
C ASP A 136 -0.99 -10.31 2.54
N PHE A 137 -2.22 -10.00 2.14
CA PHE A 137 -2.52 -9.42 0.83
C PHE A 137 -1.88 -8.03 0.66
N ILE A 138 -2.01 -7.15 1.65
CA ILE A 138 -1.41 -5.81 1.62
C ILE A 138 0.12 -5.90 1.53
N ILE A 139 0.73 -6.80 2.29
CA ILE A 139 2.17 -7.08 2.22
C ILE A 139 2.57 -7.59 0.83
N ALA A 140 1.80 -8.52 0.26
CA ALA A 140 2.08 -9.05 -1.08
C ALA A 140 2.01 -7.95 -2.15
N ARG A 141 1.03 -7.06 -2.09
CA ARG A 141 0.93 -5.89 -2.97
C ARG A 141 2.13 -4.96 -2.84
N SER A 142 2.55 -4.67 -1.61
CA SER A 142 3.72 -3.83 -1.37
C SER A 142 5.01 -4.44 -1.93
N ARG A 143 5.19 -5.76 -1.79
CA ARG A 143 6.34 -6.46 -2.38
C ARG A 143 6.35 -6.42 -3.90
N ALA A 144 5.18 -6.51 -4.52
CA ALA A 144 5.03 -6.41 -5.97
C ALA A 144 5.20 -4.98 -6.51
N ALA A 145 5.20 -3.97 -5.65
CA ALA A 145 5.30 -2.57 -6.07
C ALA A 145 6.69 -2.20 -6.59
N LEU A 146 7.78 -2.68 -5.95
CA LEU A 146 9.14 -2.28 -6.33
C LEU A 146 9.46 -2.56 -7.81
N PRO A 147 9.33 -3.80 -8.34
CA PRO A 147 9.62 -4.06 -9.74
C PRO A 147 8.73 -3.24 -10.71
N LYS A 148 7.47 -3.00 -10.35
CA LYS A 148 6.56 -2.13 -11.14
C LYS A 148 7.06 -0.69 -11.17
N MET A 149 7.47 -0.16 -10.03
CA MET A 149 8.00 1.20 -9.92
C MET A 149 9.29 1.36 -10.72
N LEU A 150 10.21 0.39 -10.65
CA LEU A 150 11.46 0.42 -11.42
C LEU A 150 11.20 0.36 -12.93
N ALA A 151 10.21 -0.43 -13.37
CA ALA A 151 9.82 -0.47 -14.76
C ALA A 151 9.16 0.85 -15.25
N ALA A 152 8.44 1.54 -14.38
CA ALA A 152 7.74 2.80 -14.69
C ALA A 152 8.63 4.04 -14.54
N ALA A 153 9.73 3.96 -13.79
CA ALA A 153 10.63 5.07 -13.52
C ALA A 153 11.53 5.39 -14.73
N PRO A 154 11.90 6.67 -14.93
CA PRO A 154 12.97 7.04 -15.85
C PRO A 154 14.28 6.33 -15.50
N ASP A 155 15.06 5.93 -16.50
CA ASP A 155 16.32 5.20 -16.30
C ASP A 155 17.28 5.92 -15.36
N SER A 156 17.35 7.24 -15.45
CA SER A 156 18.18 8.10 -14.60
C SER A 156 17.79 8.06 -13.10
N GLU A 157 16.57 7.66 -12.79
CA GLU A 157 16.05 7.67 -11.40
C GLU A 157 15.98 6.26 -10.77
N ARG A 158 16.02 5.19 -11.58
CA ARG A 158 15.82 3.81 -11.10
C ARG A 158 16.75 3.44 -9.95
N LYS A 159 18.05 3.67 -10.10
CA LYS A 159 19.04 3.36 -9.06
C LYS A 159 18.77 4.09 -7.75
N ARG A 160 18.37 5.36 -7.83
CA ARG A 160 18.05 6.17 -6.64
C ARG A 160 16.79 5.65 -5.94
N ILE A 161 15.74 5.36 -6.69
CA ILE A 161 14.47 4.81 -6.17
C ILE A 161 14.71 3.47 -5.48
N GLU A 162 15.43 2.57 -6.12
CA GLU A 162 15.78 1.26 -5.57
C GLU A 162 16.61 1.38 -4.29
N ALA A 163 17.65 2.22 -4.31
CA ALA A 163 18.50 2.47 -3.15
C ALA A 163 17.68 3.04 -1.98
N ASN A 164 16.81 4.01 -2.23
CA ASN A 164 15.96 4.61 -1.20
C ASN A 164 14.96 3.60 -0.62
N TYR A 165 14.35 2.75 -1.47
CA TYR A 165 13.51 1.65 -1.01
C TYR A 165 14.26 0.75 -0.03
N HIS A 166 15.45 0.29 -0.39
CA HIS A 166 16.25 -0.57 0.46
C HIS A 166 16.72 0.13 1.75
N LYS A 167 17.11 1.40 1.70
CA LYS A 167 17.47 2.18 2.90
C LYS A 167 16.31 2.25 3.90
N VAL A 168 15.08 2.47 3.42
CA VAL A 168 13.89 2.52 4.26
C VAL A 168 13.56 1.13 4.82
N ALA A 169 13.66 0.08 4.00
CA ALA A 169 13.29 -1.30 4.38
C ALA A 169 14.19 -1.93 5.46
N THR A 170 15.29 -1.28 5.86
CA THR A 170 16.24 -1.83 6.85
C THR A 170 15.69 -1.84 8.29
N THR A 171 14.59 -1.16 8.56
CA THR A 171 13.98 -1.09 9.90
C THR A 171 12.53 -1.57 9.89
N PRO A 172 12.02 -2.07 11.02
CA PRO A 172 10.61 -2.47 11.14
C PRO A 172 9.62 -1.36 10.81
N GLN A 173 9.86 -0.15 11.33
CA GLN A 173 9.02 1.02 11.02
C GLN A 173 9.11 1.44 9.56
N GLY A 174 10.28 1.36 8.94
CA GLY A 174 10.44 1.64 7.52
C GLY A 174 9.75 0.59 6.64
N THR A 175 9.86 -0.68 7.01
CA THR A 175 9.11 -1.76 6.34
C THR A 175 7.60 -1.52 6.43
N TYR A 176 7.09 -1.16 7.61
CA TYR A 176 5.69 -0.76 7.80
C TYR A 176 5.34 0.45 6.91
N ALA A 177 6.19 1.47 6.87
CA ALA A 177 5.95 2.67 6.07
C ALA A 177 5.77 2.37 4.58
N LEU A 178 6.62 1.51 4.00
CA LEU A 178 6.53 1.07 2.61
C LEU A 178 5.22 0.30 2.34
N ILE A 179 4.84 -0.59 3.26
CA ILE A 179 3.61 -1.40 3.16
C ILE A 179 2.38 -0.51 3.26
N ASP A 180 2.32 0.32 4.30
CA ASP A 180 1.19 1.20 4.58
C ASP A 180 1.01 2.26 3.49
N TYR A 181 2.10 2.83 2.96
CA TYR A 181 2.01 3.86 1.94
C TYR A 181 1.47 3.34 0.61
N VAL A 182 1.85 2.13 0.19
CA VAL A 182 1.25 1.48 -1.00
C VAL A 182 -0.24 1.26 -0.80
N ASN A 183 -0.66 0.84 0.40
CA ASN A 183 -2.09 0.69 0.70
C ASN A 183 -2.81 2.04 0.73
N PHE A 184 -2.18 3.06 1.28
CA PHE A 184 -2.76 4.39 1.48
C PHE A 184 -2.85 5.22 0.19
N LYS A 185 -1.81 5.20 -0.66
CA LYS A 185 -1.67 6.10 -1.82
C LYS A 185 -1.24 5.41 -3.11
N GLY A 186 -1.13 4.09 -3.10
CA GLY A 186 -0.72 3.31 -4.26
C GLY A 186 0.79 3.29 -4.52
N ASP A 187 1.17 2.53 -5.54
CA ASP A 187 2.57 2.42 -5.98
C ASP A 187 3.05 3.65 -6.78
N GLY A 188 2.14 4.47 -7.29
CA GLY A 188 2.46 5.68 -8.07
C GLY A 188 2.75 5.44 -9.54
N CYS A 189 2.48 4.23 -10.06
CA CYS A 189 2.68 3.90 -11.48
C CYS A 189 1.51 4.32 -12.36
N SER A 190 0.30 4.45 -11.80
CA SER A 190 -0.91 4.82 -12.54
C SER A 190 -0.80 6.22 -13.15
N LYS A 191 -1.08 6.30 -14.47
CA LYS A 191 -1.15 7.59 -15.18
C LYS A 191 -2.41 8.39 -14.84
N ALA A 192 -3.47 7.72 -14.39
CA ALA A 192 -4.73 8.36 -13.99
C ALA A 192 -4.63 9.05 -12.61
N GLU A 193 -3.69 8.61 -11.76
CA GLU A 193 -3.49 9.16 -10.42
C GLU A 193 -2.47 10.30 -10.44
N ARG A 194 -2.77 11.37 -11.17
CA ARG A 194 -1.91 12.55 -11.31
C ARG A 194 -2.74 13.83 -11.32
N TYR A 195 -2.17 14.89 -10.73
CA TYR A 195 -2.61 16.26 -10.92
C TYR A 195 -1.46 17.06 -11.55
N ASN A 196 -1.73 17.80 -12.58
CA ASN A 196 -0.70 18.56 -13.32
C ASN A 196 0.53 17.69 -13.67
N GLY A 197 0.29 16.44 -14.11
CA GLY A 197 1.33 15.48 -14.45
C GLY A 197 2.11 14.89 -13.26
N ARG A 198 1.83 15.32 -12.03
CA ARG A 198 2.51 14.87 -10.81
C ARG A 198 1.71 13.81 -10.07
N GLY A 199 2.28 12.63 -9.90
CA GLY A 199 1.74 11.56 -9.06
C GLY A 199 2.05 11.77 -7.58
N TRP A 200 1.49 10.88 -6.74
CA TRP A 200 1.61 10.95 -5.28
C TRP A 200 1.81 9.60 -4.59
N GLY A 201 2.06 8.53 -5.34
CA GLY A 201 2.29 7.21 -4.79
C GLY A 201 3.72 6.97 -4.31
N LEU A 202 4.03 5.73 -3.96
CA LEU A 202 5.32 5.34 -3.39
C LEU A 202 6.50 5.72 -4.31
N LEU A 203 6.35 5.52 -5.62
CA LEU A 203 7.35 5.90 -6.62
C LEU A 203 7.81 7.35 -6.46
N GLN A 204 6.86 8.29 -6.32
CA GLN A 204 7.16 9.71 -6.18
C GLN A 204 7.82 10.02 -4.84
N VAL A 205 7.38 9.38 -3.77
CA VAL A 205 7.99 9.56 -2.44
C VAL A 205 9.44 9.11 -2.44
N LEU A 206 9.73 7.93 -2.95
CA LEU A 206 11.11 7.41 -3.03
C LEU A 206 12.00 8.25 -3.95
N GLY A 207 11.43 8.74 -5.06
CA GLY A 207 12.12 9.62 -6.00
C GLY A 207 12.48 10.99 -5.41
N GLU A 208 11.76 11.48 -4.41
CA GLU A 208 11.95 12.80 -3.79
C GLU A 208 12.65 12.77 -2.43
N MET A 209 13.01 11.58 -1.95
CA MET A 209 13.82 11.48 -0.74
C MET A 209 15.18 12.15 -0.92
N ARG A 210 15.59 12.88 0.11
CA ARG A 210 16.98 13.37 0.25
C ARG A 210 17.90 12.19 0.52
N ASP A 211 19.15 12.34 0.17
CA ASP A 211 20.15 11.32 0.48
C ASP A 211 20.46 11.34 1.98
N VAL A 212 20.19 10.23 2.63
CA VAL A 212 20.40 10.01 4.06
C VAL A 212 20.91 8.57 4.31
N PRO A 213 21.56 8.31 5.46
CA PRO A 213 21.93 6.95 5.83
C PRO A 213 20.72 6.01 5.94
N SER A 214 20.96 4.71 5.74
CA SER A 214 19.98 3.66 5.98
C SER A 214 19.50 3.64 7.45
N GLY A 215 18.35 3.04 7.70
CA GLY A 215 17.85 2.86 9.06
C GLY A 215 16.83 3.93 9.48
N PRO A 216 16.80 4.32 10.76
CA PRO A 216 15.81 5.27 11.28
C PRO A 216 15.82 6.62 10.58
N SER A 217 16.98 7.08 10.11
CA SER A 217 17.10 8.33 9.33
C SER A 217 16.36 8.22 8.00
N ALA A 218 16.47 7.08 7.31
CA ALA A 218 15.75 6.84 6.06
C ALA A 218 14.23 6.77 6.28
N ALA A 219 13.76 6.15 7.36
CA ALA A 219 12.35 6.11 7.70
C ALA A 219 11.79 7.51 8.02
N LYS A 220 12.55 8.36 8.73
CA LYS A 220 12.18 9.76 8.99
C LYS A 220 12.16 10.59 7.70
N GLU A 221 13.16 10.45 6.83
CA GLU A 221 13.18 11.16 5.54
C GLU A 221 12.05 10.68 4.62
N PHE A 222 11.73 9.38 4.62
CA PHE A 222 10.55 8.85 3.92
C PHE A 222 9.26 9.55 4.38
N ALA A 223 9.05 9.66 5.69
CA ALA A 223 7.91 10.39 6.26
C ALA A 223 7.86 11.85 5.80
N ALA A 224 9.01 12.54 5.82
CA ALA A 224 9.12 13.93 5.37
C ALA A 224 8.85 14.07 3.86
N SER A 225 9.39 13.15 3.04
CA SER A 225 9.17 13.13 1.61
C SER A 225 7.69 12.84 1.28
N ALA A 226 7.05 11.90 1.98
CA ALA A 226 5.63 11.61 1.84
C ALA A 226 4.77 12.85 2.09
N LYS A 227 5.06 13.62 3.14
CA LYS A 227 4.35 14.88 3.41
C LYS A 227 4.53 15.90 2.28
N ARG A 228 5.76 16.09 1.77
CA ARG A 228 6.02 17.01 0.63
C ARG A 228 5.20 16.61 -0.60
N VAL A 229 5.20 15.32 -0.93
CA VAL A 229 4.44 14.78 -2.05
C VAL A 229 2.94 15.00 -1.89
N LEU A 230 2.40 14.77 -0.68
CA LEU A 230 0.96 14.95 -0.40
C LEU A 230 0.54 16.41 -0.35
N SER A 231 1.35 17.31 0.21
CA SER A 231 1.08 18.75 0.15
C SER A 231 1.09 19.26 -1.30
N ARG A 232 2.02 18.79 -2.15
CA ARG A 232 2.01 19.09 -3.57
C ARG A 232 0.77 18.53 -4.28
N ARG A 233 0.33 17.32 -3.94
CA ARG A 233 -0.94 16.78 -4.44
C ARG A 233 -2.09 17.73 -4.16
N ILE A 234 -2.19 18.22 -2.91
CA ILE A 234 -3.25 19.15 -2.50
C ILE A 234 -3.16 20.47 -3.28
N ALA A 235 -1.95 21.02 -3.41
CA ALA A 235 -1.73 22.26 -4.15
C ALA A 235 -2.11 22.14 -5.64
N ASN A 236 -2.02 20.95 -6.22
CA ASN A 236 -2.38 20.66 -7.61
C ASN A 236 -3.80 20.09 -7.77
N SER A 237 -4.51 19.81 -6.68
CA SER A 237 -5.85 19.22 -6.77
C SER A 237 -6.87 20.24 -7.29
N PRO A 238 -7.86 19.79 -8.07
CA PRO A 238 -8.98 20.63 -8.45
C PRO A 238 -9.70 21.19 -7.20
N PRO A 239 -10.02 22.50 -7.14
CA PRO A 239 -10.59 23.15 -5.96
C PRO A 239 -11.88 22.47 -5.45
N GLU A 240 -12.72 21.97 -6.34
CA GLU A 240 -13.99 21.31 -6.04
C GLU A 240 -13.81 20.02 -5.23
N ARG A 241 -12.63 19.41 -5.25
CA ARG A 241 -12.31 18.22 -4.45
C ARG A 241 -12.09 18.53 -2.97
N GLY A 242 -11.72 19.77 -2.65
CA GLY A 242 -11.51 20.23 -1.28
C GLY A 242 -10.47 19.39 -0.51
N GLU A 243 -9.42 18.90 -1.18
CA GLU A 243 -8.45 17.95 -0.57
C GLU A 243 -7.66 18.55 0.61
N LYS A 244 -7.62 19.88 0.74
CA LYS A 244 -6.97 20.58 1.86
C LYS A 244 -7.46 20.12 3.24
N ARG A 245 -8.74 19.75 3.35
CA ARG A 245 -9.34 19.24 4.59
C ARG A 245 -8.72 17.94 5.09
N TRP A 246 -8.08 17.16 4.22
CA TRP A 246 -7.46 15.88 4.55
C TRP A 246 -5.99 15.99 4.93
N GLU A 247 -5.35 17.16 4.67
CA GLU A 247 -3.91 17.33 4.88
C GLU A 247 -3.46 17.01 6.32
N PRO A 248 -4.15 17.47 7.39
CA PRO A 248 -3.73 17.15 8.75
C PRO A 248 -3.75 15.64 9.02
N GLY A 249 -4.79 14.93 8.57
CA GLY A 249 -4.91 13.49 8.73
C GLY A 249 -3.82 12.73 7.96
N TRP A 250 -3.55 13.14 6.71
CA TRP A 250 -2.50 12.53 5.90
C TRP A 250 -1.10 12.75 6.51
N HIS A 251 -0.82 13.96 7.00
CA HIS A 251 0.45 14.28 7.66
C HIS A 251 0.62 13.50 8.96
N ASN A 252 -0.42 13.41 9.80
CA ASN A 252 -0.40 12.62 11.03
C ASN A 252 -0.08 11.14 10.74
N ARG A 253 -0.65 10.57 9.65
CA ARG A 253 -0.33 9.22 9.22
C ARG A 253 1.14 9.10 8.80
N CYS A 254 1.65 10.02 8.00
CA CYS A 254 3.05 10.04 7.59
C CYS A 254 4.00 10.15 8.80
N ASP A 255 3.64 10.88 9.85
CA ASP A 255 4.44 10.99 11.08
C ASP A 255 4.63 9.65 11.79
N THR A 256 3.72 8.69 11.59
CA THR A 256 3.86 7.34 12.16
C THR A 256 5.00 6.56 11.54
N TYR A 257 5.41 6.88 10.31
CA TYR A 257 6.46 6.18 9.57
C TYR A 257 7.87 6.41 10.14
N GLY A 258 8.07 7.53 10.80
CA GLY A 258 9.34 7.87 11.46
C GLY A 258 9.43 7.41 12.93
N ARG A 259 8.38 6.78 13.48
CA ARG A 259 8.31 6.33 14.88
C ARG A 259 8.49 4.82 14.96
N PRO A 260 8.95 4.29 16.09
CA PRO A 260 8.94 2.84 16.32
C PRO A 260 7.55 2.23 16.10
N LEU A 261 7.56 1.03 15.53
CA LEU A 261 6.33 0.28 15.24
C LEU A 261 5.78 -0.36 16.51
#